data_b712d64953ebc0247dc628980d7e5971
#
_entry.id   b712d64953ebc0247dc628980d7e5971
#
_cell.length_a   1.000
_cell.length_b   1.000
_cell.length_c   1.000
_cell.angle_alpha   90.00
_cell.angle_beta   90.00
_cell.angle_gamma   90.00
#
_symmetry.space_group_name_H-M   'P 1'
#
loop_
_entity.id
_entity.type
_entity.pdbx_description
1 polymer ?
#
loop_
_entity_poly.entity_id
_entity_poly.type
_entity_poly.pdbx_seq_one_letter_code
_entity_poly.pdbx_strand_id
1 'polypeptide(L)'
;MDARFLGLESMFTTLGINSAKTFQMWYNSGLKGRETQGLNIAGCQYAPAQADFTAEFLESTGVIKTMATIVDLNSEPLARGKEVEIKKHEFQIPRQKVKVNFGENDMRKQIIELNKADANARLGGNSPYATVRDFIANRLYDSLAEIPDQHVQRLNFLRGQMFGKHEVTLDADNNQSGIALTLKSAVPDGNIVTEQWYTTASDGAVTYVESADPILTIKKKTRALRNDHYHGYRNITVEMNASTFFTVVEHPKVLQKLGYLVRPEFELVTSNDSKAQTLGKQKLLSMSDELLKEWFKEAIGADELLIDSTIVGAARLDSSSKKFVTDAIDAFPVGVVLVRPSGIVSDIFNVTPYRPDAQDIYTNIFEGRGIIEYFYNARQREQTWISEFTALPVLTRPGDMYYYNVAGKTATYTPVVSPSGNPKAQGYYEKSSTGEYVLTEDTDVQSGKTYYTKS
;
A
#
# COMPACT_ATOMS: atom_id res chain seq x y z
N MET A 1 40.89 4.85 26.84
CA MET A 1 39.77 3.93 26.94
C MET A 1 40.15 2.65 26.22
N ASP A 2 39.97 1.51 26.87
CA ASP A 2 40.47 0.24 26.33
C ASP A 2 39.57 -0.17 25.14
N ALA A 3 40.12 -0.21 23.92
CA ALA A 3 39.41 -0.45 22.65
C ALA A 3 38.70 -1.83 22.58
N ARG A 4 38.72 -2.61 23.67
CA ARG A 4 38.19 -3.96 23.77
C ARG A 4 36.70 -4.06 23.97
N PHE A 5 35.95 -2.94 24.13
CA PHE A 5 34.60 -2.95 24.70
C PHE A 5 33.52 -2.17 23.94
N LEU A 6 33.52 -2.18 22.63
CA LEU A 6 32.42 -1.56 21.87
C LEU A 6 31.36 -2.57 21.38
N GLY A 7 31.12 -3.62 22.15
CA GLY A 7 29.93 -4.43 22.00
C GLY A 7 28.69 -3.68 22.49
N LEU A 8 27.48 -4.08 22.02
CA LEU A 8 26.21 -3.46 22.42
C LEU A 8 26.03 -3.45 23.96
N GLU A 9 26.48 -4.49 24.66
CA GLU A 9 26.42 -4.58 26.10
C GLU A 9 27.23 -3.48 26.81
N SER A 10 28.43 -3.17 26.28
CA SER A 10 29.25 -2.08 26.77
C SER A 10 28.66 -0.70 26.43
N MET A 11 28.01 -0.59 25.26
CA MET A 11 27.25 0.60 24.90
C MET A 11 26.09 0.83 25.86
N PHE A 12 25.33 -0.20 26.19
CA PHE A 12 24.25 -0.13 27.17
C PHE A 12 24.75 0.32 28.54
N THR A 13 25.82 -0.30 29.02
CA THR A 13 26.44 0.07 30.31
C THR A 13 26.88 1.53 30.34
N THR A 14 27.49 2.02 29.26
CA THR A 14 27.92 3.42 29.14
C THR A 14 26.75 4.40 29.14
N LEU A 15 25.63 4.02 28.53
CA LEU A 15 24.39 4.82 28.52
C LEU A 15 23.54 4.66 29.79
N GLY A 16 23.89 3.72 30.67
CA GLY A 16 23.11 3.41 31.85
C GLY A 16 21.86 2.57 31.59
N ILE A 17 21.82 1.89 30.43
CA ILE A 17 20.72 0.99 30.05
C ILE A 17 21.03 -0.40 30.63
N ASN A 18 20.44 -0.73 31.77
CA ASN A 18 20.69 -1.97 32.51
C ASN A 18 19.43 -2.83 32.73
N SER A 19 18.31 -2.41 32.16
CA SER A 19 17.03 -3.11 32.24
C SER A 19 16.08 -2.74 31.10
N ALA A 20 15.05 -3.53 30.87
CA ALA A 20 14.01 -3.23 29.92
C ALA A 20 13.36 -1.85 30.19
N LYS A 21 13.16 -1.49 31.46
CA LYS A 21 12.58 -0.19 31.82
C LYS A 21 13.45 0.98 31.37
N THR A 22 14.76 0.93 31.62
CA THR A 22 15.71 1.99 31.22
C THR A 22 15.86 2.05 29.71
N PHE A 23 15.81 0.91 29.02
CA PHE A 23 15.80 0.88 27.55
C PHE A 23 14.53 1.49 26.98
N GLN A 24 13.36 1.17 27.53
CA GLN A 24 12.09 1.77 27.09
C GLN A 24 12.08 3.30 27.30
N MET A 25 12.61 3.78 28.42
CA MET A 25 12.70 5.23 28.67
C MET A 25 13.62 5.92 27.65
N TRP A 26 14.75 5.30 27.35
CA TRP A 26 15.70 5.83 26.36
C TRP A 26 15.08 5.82 24.95
N TYR A 27 14.45 4.72 24.55
CA TYR A 27 13.75 4.60 23.28
C TYR A 27 12.66 5.66 23.12
N ASN A 28 11.83 5.83 24.14
CA ASN A 28 10.76 6.83 24.15
C ASN A 28 11.27 8.26 24.03
N SER A 29 12.46 8.55 24.54
CA SER A 29 13.04 9.91 24.49
C SER A 29 13.54 10.30 23.10
N GLY A 30 13.85 9.35 22.22
CA GLY A 30 14.47 9.63 20.95
C GLY A 30 13.84 8.98 19.72
N LEU A 31 13.34 7.76 19.82
CA LEU A 31 12.91 6.97 18.66
C LEU A 31 11.41 6.75 18.55
N LYS A 32 10.62 7.01 19.60
CA LYS A 32 9.18 6.76 19.59
C LYS A 32 8.44 7.42 18.41
N GLY A 33 8.89 8.58 17.96
CA GLY A 33 8.29 9.28 16.81
C GLY A 33 8.47 8.57 15.48
N ARG A 34 9.44 7.63 15.37
CA ARG A 34 9.68 6.86 14.15
C ARG A 34 8.55 5.88 13.87
N GLU A 35 7.85 5.38 14.88
CA GLU A 35 6.74 4.42 14.74
C GLU A 35 5.57 4.97 13.93
N THR A 36 5.44 6.29 13.84
CA THR A 36 4.36 6.97 13.12
C THR A 36 4.85 7.71 11.88
N GLN A 37 6.16 7.81 11.70
CA GLN A 37 6.73 8.54 10.57
C GLN A 37 6.48 7.79 9.26
N GLY A 38 5.76 8.46 8.34
CA GLY A 38 5.42 7.86 7.04
C GLY A 38 4.39 6.74 7.11
N LEU A 39 3.76 6.51 8.27
CA LEU A 39 2.71 5.50 8.42
C LEU A 39 1.40 5.98 7.79
N ASN A 40 0.90 5.24 6.81
CA ASN A 40 -0.39 5.47 6.18
C ASN A 40 -1.42 4.43 6.65
N ILE A 41 -2.25 4.81 7.60
CA ILE A 41 -3.37 4.01 8.12
C ILE A 41 -4.73 4.65 7.83
N ALA A 42 -4.81 5.50 6.80
CA ALA A 42 -6.06 6.13 6.42
C ALA A 42 -7.16 5.08 6.15
N GLY A 43 -8.30 5.23 6.80
CA GLY A 43 -9.41 4.27 6.74
C GLY A 43 -9.24 3.03 7.61
N CYS A 44 -8.17 2.94 8.41
CA CYS A 44 -7.91 1.83 9.31
C CYS A 44 -7.93 2.26 10.78
N GLN A 45 -8.21 1.31 11.66
CA GLN A 45 -7.99 1.43 13.10
C GLN A 45 -7.32 0.14 13.62
N TYR A 46 -6.63 0.23 14.74
CA TYR A 46 -6.12 -0.96 15.40
C TYR A 46 -7.23 -1.69 16.15
N ALA A 47 -7.41 -2.98 15.85
CA ALA A 47 -8.23 -3.86 16.65
C ALA A 47 -7.57 -4.11 18.03
N PRO A 48 -8.34 -4.53 19.05
CA PRO A 48 -7.75 -5.02 20.29
C PRO A 48 -6.73 -6.12 20.03
N ALA A 49 -5.59 -6.08 20.74
CA ALA A 49 -4.55 -7.07 20.56
C ALA A 49 -5.03 -8.47 20.96
N GLN A 50 -4.71 -9.45 20.13
CA GLN A 50 -5.10 -10.85 20.32
C GLN A 50 -3.95 -11.66 20.90
N ALA A 51 -4.29 -12.78 21.54
CA ALA A 51 -3.29 -13.72 22.06
C ALA A 51 -2.87 -14.77 21.01
N ASP A 52 -3.72 -15.03 20.01
CA ASP A 52 -3.51 -16.02 18.96
C ASP A 52 -3.27 -15.38 17.59
N PHE A 53 -2.59 -16.11 16.71
CA PHE A 53 -2.34 -15.71 15.32
C PHE A 53 -3.55 -15.91 14.40
N THR A 54 -4.60 -16.54 14.88
CA THR A 54 -5.86 -16.69 14.16
C THR A 54 -6.80 -15.56 14.56
N ALA A 55 -7.22 -14.77 13.59
CA ALA A 55 -8.21 -13.71 13.80
C ALA A 55 -9.53 -14.06 13.15
N GLU A 56 -10.59 -13.71 13.81
CA GLU A 56 -11.97 -13.89 13.34
C GLU A 56 -12.71 -12.57 13.39
N PHE A 57 -13.48 -12.26 12.37
CA PHE A 57 -14.46 -11.19 12.45
C PHE A 57 -15.80 -11.61 11.85
N LEU A 58 -16.86 -11.00 12.36
CA LEU A 58 -18.22 -11.24 11.93
C LEU A 58 -18.69 -10.06 11.09
N GLU A 59 -18.97 -10.31 9.81
CA GLU A 59 -19.61 -9.35 8.92
C GLU A 59 -21.12 -9.53 9.02
N SER A 60 -21.83 -8.45 9.33
CA SER A 60 -23.30 -8.45 9.30
C SER A 60 -23.79 -7.65 8.10
N THR A 61 -24.61 -8.26 7.27
CA THR A 61 -25.29 -7.56 6.18
C THR A 61 -26.35 -6.65 6.79
N GLY A 62 -26.29 -5.35 6.44
CA GLY A 62 -27.29 -4.38 6.92
C GLY A 62 -28.70 -4.75 6.46
N VAL A 63 -29.66 -4.71 7.37
CA VAL A 63 -31.08 -4.91 7.06
C VAL A 63 -31.79 -3.56 7.01
N ILE A 64 -32.62 -3.36 5.99
CA ILE A 64 -33.47 -2.16 5.91
C ILE A 64 -34.33 -2.10 7.18
N LYS A 65 -34.22 -0.99 7.93
CA LYS A 65 -35.06 -0.75 9.09
C LYS A 65 -36.48 -0.53 8.61
N THR A 66 -37.36 -1.45 8.93
CA THR A 66 -38.79 -1.29 8.63
C THR A 66 -39.42 -0.24 9.54
N MET A 67 -40.27 0.61 8.97
CA MET A 67 -41.04 1.55 9.77
C MET A 67 -41.95 0.83 10.78
N ALA A 68 -42.10 1.44 11.95
CA ALA A 68 -43.08 0.95 12.93
C ALA A 68 -44.47 0.96 12.30
N THR A 69 -45.26 -0.11 12.54
CA THR A 69 -46.64 -0.18 12.10
C THR A 69 -47.51 0.68 13.02
N ILE A 70 -48.31 1.55 12.44
CA ILE A 70 -49.32 2.30 13.18
C ILE A 70 -50.51 1.36 13.34
N VAL A 71 -50.83 1.01 14.57
CA VAL A 71 -51.93 0.11 14.91
C VAL A 71 -53.00 0.88 15.71
N ASP A 72 -54.24 0.41 15.67
CA ASP A 72 -55.31 0.96 16.50
C ASP A 72 -55.06 0.65 17.98
N LEU A 73 -55.65 1.43 18.88
CA LEU A 73 -55.42 1.43 20.34
C LEU A 73 -55.49 0.02 20.99
N ASN A 74 -56.23 -0.90 20.42
CA ASN A 74 -56.45 -2.25 20.93
C ASN A 74 -55.89 -3.37 20.04
N SER A 75 -55.09 -3.04 19.04
CA SER A 75 -54.52 -4.01 18.11
C SER A 75 -53.10 -4.41 18.48
N GLU A 76 -52.78 -5.69 18.43
CA GLU A 76 -51.42 -6.17 18.59
C GLU A 76 -50.58 -5.89 17.33
N PRO A 77 -49.33 -5.35 17.45
CA PRO A 77 -48.45 -5.16 16.32
C PRO A 77 -47.98 -6.50 15.75
N LEU A 78 -47.84 -6.57 14.43
CA LEU A 78 -47.27 -7.74 13.75
C LEU A 78 -45.84 -7.99 14.22
N ALA A 79 -45.58 -9.16 14.78
CA ALA A 79 -44.26 -9.62 15.13
C ALA A 79 -43.44 -9.82 13.83
N ARG A 80 -42.31 -9.12 13.70
CA ARG A 80 -41.40 -9.25 12.56
C ARG A 80 -40.10 -9.91 12.99
N GLY A 81 -39.73 -10.98 12.31
CA GLY A 81 -38.40 -11.57 12.47
C GLY A 81 -37.30 -10.60 11.95
N LYS A 82 -36.21 -10.55 12.65
CA LYS A 82 -35.02 -9.82 12.20
C LYS A 82 -34.10 -10.83 11.49
N GLU A 83 -34.13 -10.82 10.17
CA GLU A 83 -33.16 -11.59 9.38
C GLU A 83 -31.84 -10.78 9.28
N VAL A 84 -30.80 -11.29 9.89
CA VAL A 84 -29.45 -10.76 9.79
C VAL A 84 -28.57 -11.89 9.26
N GLU A 85 -28.02 -11.70 8.06
CA GLU A 85 -27.03 -12.63 7.56
C GLU A 85 -25.68 -12.27 8.21
N ILE A 86 -25.12 -13.24 8.93
CA ILE A 86 -23.81 -13.10 9.59
C ILE A 86 -22.83 -14.03 8.86
N LYS A 87 -21.81 -13.44 8.29
CA LYS A 87 -20.67 -14.18 7.69
C LYS A 87 -19.50 -14.15 8.65
N LYS A 88 -18.94 -15.33 8.93
CA LYS A 88 -17.71 -15.48 9.70
C LYS A 88 -16.54 -15.51 8.75
N HIS A 89 -15.53 -14.69 9.01
CA HIS A 89 -14.27 -14.68 8.31
C HIS A 89 -13.16 -15.06 9.28
N GLU A 90 -12.31 -15.98 8.86
CA GLU A 90 -11.16 -16.47 9.62
C GLU A 90 -9.90 -16.33 8.78
N PHE A 91 -8.81 -15.85 9.38
CA PHE A 91 -7.54 -15.67 8.69
C PHE A 91 -6.37 -15.73 9.68
N GLN A 92 -5.17 -16.04 9.16
CA GLN A 92 -3.94 -16.04 9.94
C GLN A 92 -3.22 -14.70 9.80
N ILE A 93 -2.77 -14.17 10.93
CA ILE A 93 -2.00 -12.91 10.98
C ILE A 93 -0.51 -13.24 10.78
N PRO A 94 0.14 -12.75 9.72
CA PRO A 94 1.55 -13.05 9.47
C PRO A 94 2.47 -12.35 10.46
N ARG A 95 3.48 -13.06 10.93
CA ARG A 95 4.53 -12.48 11.77
C ARG A 95 5.51 -11.67 10.93
N GLN A 96 5.76 -10.45 11.32
CA GLN A 96 6.78 -9.60 10.73
C GLN A 96 7.99 -9.54 11.66
N LYS A 97 9.17 -9.92 11.15
CA LYS A 97 10.40 -9.89 11.92
C LYS A 97 11.47 -9.11 11.19
N VAL A 98 12.19 -8.30 11.93
CA VAL A 98 13.36 -7.56 11.47
C VAL A 98 14.55 -8.00 12.33
N LYS A 99 15.68 -8.29 11.69
CA LYS A 99 16.91 -8.66 12.35
C LYS A 99 18.03 -7.72 11.91
N VAL A 100 18.65 -7.06 12.87
CA VAL A 100 19.84 -6.23 12.67
C VAL A 100 21.02 -6.83 13.40
N ASN A 101 22.05 -7.25 12.67
CA ASN A 101 23.22 -7.92 13.21
C ASN A 101 24.39 -6.95 13.34
N PHE A 102 25.13 -7.08 14.45
CA PHE A 102 26.44 -6.47 14.62
C PHE A 102 27.49 -7.58 14.66
N GLY A 103 28.17 -7.74 13.52
CA GLY A 103 29.28 -8.68 13.40
C GLY A 103 30.59 -8.08 13.94
N GLU A 104 31.59 -8.93 14.12
CA GLU A 104 32.93 -8.52 14.58
C GLU A 104 33.55 -7.42 13.69
N ASN A 105 33.35 -7.49 12.37
CA ASN A 105 33.86 -6.50 11.43
C ASN A 105 33.23 -5.12 11.63
N ASP A 106 31.95 -5.06 11.96
CA ASP A 106 31.25 -3.79 12.18
C ASP A 106 31.69 -3.16 13.50
N MET A 107 31.90 -3.99 14.52
CA MET A 107 32.49 -3.54 15.78
C MET A 107 33.91 -3.00 15.59
N ARG A 108 34.73 -3.66 14.78
CA ARG A 108 36.10 -3.18 14.47
C ARG A 108 36.09 -1.85 13.70
N LYS A 109 35.19 -1.67 12.74
CA LYS A 109 35.03 -0.39 12.03
C LYS A 109 34.65 0.73 13.00
N GLN A 110 33.71 0.48 13.91
CA GLN A 110 33.30 1.45 14.92
C GLN A 110 34.47 1.86 15.85
N ILE A 111 35.33 0.91 16.24
CA ILE A 111 36.52 1.19 17.04
C ILE A 111 37.48 2.12 16.25
N ILE A 112 37.66 1.86 14.97
CA ILE A 112 38.51 2.69 14.11
C ILE A 112 37.96 4.12 13.97
N GLU A 113 36.64 4.25 13.78
CA GLU A 113 35.98 5.56 13.69
C GLU A 113 36.08 6.33 15.01
N LEU A 114 35.85 5.66 16.15
CA LEU A 114 36.01 6.27 17.46
C LEU A 114 37.45 6.75 17.71
N ASN A 115 38.45 5.92 17.37
CA ASN A 115 39.83 6.29 17.53
C ASN A 115 40.21 7.48 16.64
N LYS A 116 39.67 7.57 15.42
CA LYS A 116 39.85 8.74 14.55
C LYS A 116 39.20 9.99 15.14
N ALA A 117 38.00 9.88 15.67
CA ALA A 117 37.30 11.00 16.30
C ALA A 117 38.07 11.51 17.55
N ASP A 118 38.58 10.61 18.38
CA ASP A 118 39.38 10.95 19.56
C ASP A 118 40.72 11.59 19.18
N ALA A 119 41.39 11.08 18.13
CA ALA A 119 42.62 11.67 17.59
C ALA A 119 42.37 13.08 17.04
N ASN A 120 41.30 13.29 16.29
CA ASN A 120 40.94 14.61 15.74
C ASN A 120 40.62 15.62 16.85
N ALA A 121 39.89 15.19 17.90
CA ALA A 121 39.59 16.04 19.05
C ALA A 121 40.89 16.49 19.78
N ARG A 122 41.85 15.60 19.93
CA ARG A 122 43.16 15.90 20.55
C ARG A 122 44.02 16.87 19.73
N LEU A 123 43.84 16.86 18.41
CA LEU A 123 44.52 17.75 17.49
C LEU A 123 43.83 19.12 17.31
N GLY A 124 42.79 19.39 18.09
CA GLY A 124 42.02 20.64 18.00
C GLY A 124 41.07 20.71 16.79
N GLY A 125 40.85 19.57 16.12
CA GLY A 125 39.86 19.47 15.05
C GLY A 125 38.42 19.38 15.56
N ASN A 126 37.46 19.80 14.72
CA ASN A 126 36.06 19.61 15.02
C ASN A 126 35.70 18.12 14.96
N SER A 127 35.47 17.51 16.12
CA SER A 127 34.82 16.18 16.15
C SER A 127 33.31 16.33 15.98
N PRO A 128 32.65 15.49 15.18
CA PRO A 128 31.17 15.50 15.09
C PRO A 128 30.52 15.06 16.40
N TYR A 129 31.29 14.52 17.36
CA TYR A 129 30.80 14.04 18.65
C TYR A 129 31.54 14.75 19.78
N ALA A 130 30.79 15.38 20.67
CA ALA A 130 31.35 16.07 21.84
C ALA A 130 31.94 15.10 22.87
N THR A 131 31.37 13.88 22.98
CA THR A 131 31.82 12.85 23.90
C THR A 131 31.72 11.44 23.29
N VAL A 132 32.44 10.49 23.87
CA VAL A 132 32.29 9.05 23.52
C VAL A 132 30.86 8.57 23.74
N ARG A 133 30.20 9.12 24.76
CA ARG A 133 28.80 8.81 25.05
C ARG A 133 27.87 9.24 23.90
N ASP A 134 28.09 10.42 23.33
CA ASP A 134 27.30 10.91 22.19
C ASP A 134 27.52 10.06 20.95
N PHE A 135 28.78 9.64 20.70
CA PHE A 135 29.08 8.71 19.62
C PHE A 135 28.31 7.38 19.76
N ILE A 136 28.34 6.78 20.95
CA ILE A 136 27.65 5.53 21.24
C ILE A 136 26.14 5.71 21.11
N ALA A 137 25.59 6.80 21.65
CA ALA A 137 24.17 7.09 21.54
C ALA A 137 23.72 7.22 20.08
N ASN A 138 24.40 8.01 19.29
CA ASN A 138 24.08 8.17 17.86
C ASN A 138 24.18 6.85 17.09
N ARG A 139 25.19 6.02 17.38
CA ARG A 139 25.32 4.72 16.73
C ARG A 139 24.20 3.73 17.07
N LEU A 140 23.74 3.73 18.31
CA LEU A 140 22.54 2.98 18.71
C LEU A 140 21.28 3.54 18.05
N TYR A 141 21.16 4.86 17.94
CA TYR A 141 20.05 5.49 17.25
C TYR A 141 20.01 5.07 15.76
N ASP A 142 21.14 5.15 15.06
CA ASP A 142 21.23 4.78 13.65
C ASP A 142 20.80 3.32 13.44
N SER A 143 21.26 2.41 14.29
CA SER A 143 20.95 0.98 14.15
C SER A 143 19.52 0.61 14.53
N LEU A 144 18.90 1.35 15.46
CA LEU A 144 17.53 1.09 15.92
C LEU A 144 16.48 1.87 15.12
N ALA A 145 16.85 2.97 14.48
CA ALA A 145 15.92 3.80 13.70
C ALA A 145 15.35 3.07 12.48
N GLU A 146 16.14 2.20 11.86
CA GLU A 146 15.71 1.43 10.69
C GLU A 146 14.61 0.39 11.00
N ILE A 147 14.54 -0.08 12.26
CA ILE A 147 13.63 -1.17 12.64
C ILE A 147 12.15 -0.73 12.56
N PRO A 148 11.72 0.37 13.21
CA PRO A 148 10.36 0.86 13.05
C PRO A 148 10.03 1.22 11.59
N ASP A 149 10.98 1.84 10.88
CA ASP A 149 10.78 2.24 9.48
C ASP A 149 10.48 1.02 8.58
N GLN A 150 11.18 -0.12 8.77
CA GLN A 150 10.92 -1.35 8.02
C GLN A 150 9.53 -1.94 8.33
N HIS A 151 9.09 -1.89 9.58
CA HIS A 151 7.74 -2.31 9.95
C HIS A 151 6.66 -1.39 9.37
N VAL A 152 6.90 -0.06 9.39
CA VAL A 152 6.02 0.93 8.77
C VAL A 152 5.87 0.67 7.27
N GLN A 153 6.98 0.46 6.55
CA GLN A 153 6.94 0.15 5.13
C GLN A 153 6.14 -1.12 4.84
N ARG A 154 6.34 -2.18 5.64
CA ARG A 154 5.57 -3.42 5.48
C ARG A 154 4.08 -3.20 5.74
N LEU A 155 3.71 -2.45 6.77
CA LEU A 155 2.30 -2.16 7.05
C LEU A 155 1.66 -1.29 5.96
N ASN A 156 2.38 -0.30 5.45
CA ASN A 156 1.94 0.53 4.32
C ASN A 156 1.69 -0.34 3.06
N PHE A 157 2.60 -1.28 2.77
CA PHE A 157 2.42 -2.22 1.68
C PHE A 157 1.16 -3.07 1.86
N LEU A 158 1.00 -3.70 3.03
CA LEU A 158 -0.16 -4.55 3.33
C LEU A 158 -1.47 -3.76 3.20
N ARG A 159 -1.51 -2.54 3.75
CA ARG A 159 -2.66 -1.64 3.65
C ARG A 159 -2.93 -1.26 2.18
N GLY A 160 -1.92 -0.82 1.47
CA GLY A 160 -2.05 -0.39 0.08
C GLY A 160 -2.56 -1.50 -0.85
N GLN A 161 -2.06 -2.74 -0.69
CA GLN A 161 -2.54 -3.89 -1.47
C GLN A 161 -3.97 -4.29 -1.07
N MET A 162 -4.30 -4.31 0.23
CA MET A 162 -5.65 -4.62 0.71
C MET A 162 -6.68 -3.60 0.20
N PHE A 163 -6.34 -2.31 0.23
CA PHE A 163 -7.22 -1.24 -0.27
C PHE A 163 -7.24 -1.14 -1.78
N GLY A 164 -6.15 -1.46 -2.47
CA GLY A 164 -6.06 -1.33 -3.92
C GLY A 164 -6.48 -2.56 -4.71
N LYS A 165 -6.24 -3.77 -4.18
CA LYS A 165 -6.55 -5.03 -4.86
C LYS A 165 -7.53 -5.93 -4.10
N HIS A 166 -8.04 -5.50 -2.93
CA HIS A 166 -8.82 -6.30 -2.00
C HIS A 166 -8.15 -7.64 -1.61
N GLU A 167 -6.86 -7.77 -1.90
CA GLU A 167 -6.04 -8.93 -1.57
C GLU A 167 -4.60 -8.51 -1.29
N VAL A 168 -3.94 -9.28 -0.44
CA VAL A 168 -2.50 -9.17 -0.20
C VAL A 168 -1.86 -10.47 -0.64
N THR A 169 -0.98 -10.40 -1.62
CA THR A 169 -0.16 -11.53 -2.05
C THR A 169 1.28 -11.31 -1.61
N LEU A 170 1.78 -12.21 -0.77
CA LEU A 170 3.19 -12.28 -0.38
C LEU A 170 3.87 -13.37 -1.22
N ASP A 171 4.91 -13.01 -1.94
CA ASP A 171 5.65 -13.87 -2.86
C ASP A 171 7.16 -13.57 -2.81
N ALA A 172 7.93 -14.20 -3.68
CA ALA A 172 9.37 -14.01 -3.74
C ALA A 172 9.80 -12.59 -4.13
N ASP A 173 8.95 -11.84 -4.84
CA ASP A 173 9.27 -10.49 -5.32
C ASP A 173 9.12 -9.43 -4.23
N ASN A 174 8.20 -9.65 -3.29
CA ASN A 174 7.92 -8.69 -2.21
C ASN A 174 8.17 -9.22 -0.80
N ASN A 175 8.42 -10.52 -0.64
CA ASN A 175 8.67 -11.18 0.65
C ASN A 175 9.71 -12.31 0.52
N GLN A 176 10.87 -11.99 -0.03
CA GLN A 176 11.93 -12.98 -0.26
C GLN A 176 12.35 -13.69 1.03
N SER A 177 12.52 -15.00 0.97
CA SER A 177 12.85 -15.88 2.12
C SER A 177 11.77 -15.92 3.21
N GLY A 178 10.63 -15.25 3.00
CA GLY A 178 9.46 -15.34 3.86
C GLY A 178 8.45 -16.38 3.36
N ILE A 179 7.30 -16.41 4.01
CA ILE A 179 6.18 -17.24 3.60
C ILE A 179 5.52 -16.70 2.34
N ALA A 180 5.10 -17.59 1.45
CA ALA A 180 4.17 -17.26 0.38
C ALA A 180 2.74 -17.35 0.95
N LEU A 181 1.98 -16.28 0.83
CA LEU A 181 0.64 -16.19 1.40
C LEU A 181 -0.22 -15.29 0.54
N THR A 182 -1.45 -15.70 0.26
CA THR A 182 -2.46 -14.84 -0.35
C THR A 182 -3.65 -14.71 0.58
N LEU A 183 -3.96 -13.46 0.94
CA LEU A 183 -5.10 -13.10 1.79
C LEU A 183 -6.05 -12.27 0.96
N LYS A 184 -7.23 -12.81 0.69
CA LYS A 184 -8.26 -12.14 -0.11
C LYS A 184 -9.44 -11.74 0.76
N SER A 185 -9.88 -10.49 0.63
CA SER A 185 -11.10 -10.00 1.26
C SER A 185 -12.33 -10.40 0.45
N ALA A 186 -13.45 -10.61 1.11
CA ALA A 186 -14.71 -11.06 0.51
C ALA A 186 -15.48 -9.91 -0.20
N VAL A 187 -14.79 -9.14 -1.05
CA VAL A 187 -15.43 -8.11 -1.88
C VAL A 187 -16.31 -8.80 -2.93
N PRO A 188 -17.60 -8.38 -3.07
CA PRO A 188 -18.46 -8.93 -4.12
C PRO A 188 -17.92 -8.65 -5.53
N ASP A 189 -17.98 -9.63 -6.42
CA ASP A 189 -17.49 -9.50 -7.80
C ASP A 189 -18.13 -8.33 -8.56
N GLY A 190 -19.40 -8.02 -8.28
CA GLY A 190 -20.09 -6.86 -8.85
C GLY A 190 -19.54 -5.50 -8.43
N ASN A 191 -18.71 -5.47 -7.39
CA ASN A 191 -18.03 -4.26 -6.93
C ASN A 191 -16.64 -4.08 -7.54
N ILE A 192 -16.16 -5.04 -8.33
CA ILE A 192 -14.88 -5.00 -9.02
C ILE A 192 -15.16 -4.80 -10.50
N VAL A 193 -14.95 -3.57 -10.98
CA VAL A 193 -15.28 -3.16 -12.35
C VAL A 193 -13.99 -2.93 -13.12
N THR A 194 -13.85 -3.57 -14.28
CA THR A 194 -12.77 -3.27 -15.22
C THR A 194 -13.32 -2.33 -16.28
N GLU A 195 -12.97 -1.06 -16.19
CA GLU A 195 -13.35 0.00 -17.13
C GLU A 195 -12.08 0.75 -17.52
N GLN A 196 -11.50 0.39 -18.65
CA GLN A 196 -10.26 1.00 -19.12
C GLN A 196 -10.49 2.46 -19.49
N TRP A 197 -9.79 3.37 -18.81
CA TRP A 197 -9.78 4.79 -19.14
C TRP A 197 -8.54 5.17 -19.95
N TYR A 198 -7.47 4.42 -19.78
CA TYR A 198 -6.22 4.57 -20.51
C TYR A 198 -5.48 3.24 -20.62
N THR A 199 -4.56 3.18 -21.57
CA THR A 199 -3.61 2.08 -21.70
C THR A 199 -2.20 2.62 -21.64
N THR A 200 -1.29 1.87 -21.02
CA THR A 200 0.12 2.22 -20.95
C THR A 200 0.91 1.24 -21.80
N ALA A 201 1.67 1.76 -22.77
CA ALA A 201 2.58 0.97 -23.58
C ALA A 201 3.85 0.61 -22.80
N SER A 202 4.63 -0.34 -23.28
CA SER A 202 5.88 -0.79 -22.64
C SER A 202 6.96 0.30 -22.53
N ASP A 203 6.90 1.32 -23.35
CA ASP A 203 7.76 2.52 -23.32
C ASP A 203 7.25 3.61 -22.37
N GLY A 204 6.13 3.35 -21.67
CA GLY A 204 5.50 4.31 -20.76
C GLY A 204 4.53 5.28 -21.41
N ALA A 205 4.35 5.24 -22.76
CA ALA A 205 3.40 6.11 -23.45
C ALA A 205 1.96 5.78 -23.04
N VAL A 206 1.19 6.82 -22.72
CA VAL A 206 -0.22 6.70 -22.31
C VAL A 206 -1.14 7.02 -23.49
N THR A 207 -2.10 6.13 -23.74
CA THR A 207 -3.17 6.32 -24.72
C THR A 207 -4.51 6.30 -24.01
N TYR A 208 -5.31 7.35 -24.19
CA TYR A 208 -6.60 7.48 -23.52
C TYR A 208 -7.72 6.84 -24.33
N VAL A 209 -8.67 6.24 -23.61
CA VAL A 209 -9.89 5.66 -24.22
C VAL A 209 -10.93 6.78 -24.34
N GLU A 210 -11.18 7.27 -25.57
CA GLU A 210 -12.05 8.41 -25.82
C GLU A 210 -13.51 8.23 -25.34
N SER A 211 -14.02 7.00 -25.33
CA SER A 211 -15.38 6.70 -24.85
C SER A 211 -15.51 6.78 -23.32
N ALA A 212 -14.43 6.61 -22.59
CA ALA A 212 -14.43 6.64 -21.12
C ALA A 212 -14.68 8.06 -20.58
N ASP A 213 -15.39 8.15 -19.46
CA ASP A 213 -15.60 9.40 -18.73
C ASP A 213 -15.32 9.18 -17.23
N PRO A 214 -14.07 9.37 -16.80
CA PRO A 214 -13.67 9.12 -15.41
C PRO A 214 -14.51 9.87 -14.38
N ILE A 215 -14.76 11.15 -14.61
CA ILE A 215 -15.56 11.98 -13.69
C ILE A 215 -16.99 11.46 -13.58
N LEU A 216 -17.63 11.13 -14.69
CA LEU A 216 -19.01 10.68 -14.71
C LEU A 216 -19.14 9.31 -14.01
N THR A 217 -18.22 8.39 -14.30
CA THR A 217 -18.20 7.04 -13.72
C THR A 217 -18.07 7.11 -12.20
N ILE A 218 -17.08 7.84 -11.66
CA ILE A 218 -16.91 8.00 -10.22
C ILE A 218 -18.14 8.71 -9.61
N LYS A 219 -18.62 9.80 -10.23
CA LYS A 219 -19.77 10.58 -9.74
C LYS A 219 -21.07 9.77 -9.68
N LYS A 220 -21.31 8.88 -10.63
CA LYS A 220 -22.44 7.95 -10.58
C LYS A 220 -22.35 7.04 -9.35
N LYS A 221 -21.14 6.55 -9.05
CA LYS A 221 -20.94 5.63 -7.93
C LYS A 221 -21.00 6.33 -6.58
N THR A 222 -20.41 7.52 -6.44
CA THR A 222 -20.51 8.32 -5.21
C THR A 222 -21.97 8.65 -4.88
N ARG A 223 -22.78 8.98 -5.90
CA ARG A 223 -24.22 9.21 -5.73
C ARG A 223 -24.96 7.94 -5.35
N ALA A 224 -24.62 6.80 -5.97
CA ALA A 224 -25.26 5.52 -5.64
C ALA A 224 -25.00 5.14 -4.18
N LEU A 225 -23.77 5.28 -3.69
CA LEU A 225 -23.43 5.03 -2.28
C LEU A 225 -24.17 5.98 -1.30
N ARG A 226 -24.34 7.26 -1.67
CA ARG A 226 -25.13 8.20 -0.84
C ARG A 226 -26.61 7.86 -0.79
N ASN A 227 -27.13 7.32 -1.88
CA ASN A 227 -28.55 6.96 -2.00
C ASN A 227 -28.80 5.49 -1.64
N ASP A 228 -27.82 4.79 -1.09
CA ASP A 228 -27.99 3.40 -0.69
C ASP A 228 -29.05 3.32 0.42
N HIS A 229 -30.06 2.50 0.18
CA HIS A 229 -31.19 2.30 1.10
C HIS A 229 -30.76 1.59 2.41
N TYR A 230 -29.66 0.84 2.37
CA TYR A 230 -29.20 0.05 3.52
C TYR A 230 -28.30 0.87 4.47
N HIS A 231 -27.40 1.66 3.90
CA HIS A 231 -26.37 2.34 4.69
C HIS A 231 -26.44 3.87 4.59
N GLY A 232 -26.83 4.43 3.42
CA GLY A 232 -27.00 5.87 3.22
C GLY A 232 -25.78 6.66 3.65
N TYR A 233 -24.61 6.35 3.10
CA TYR A 233 -23.37 6.98 3.52
C TYR A 233 -23.37 8.47 3.19
N ARG A 234 -23.21 9.29 4.23
CA ARG A 234 -23.17 10.75 4.04
C ARG A 234 -21.87 11.17 3.37
N ASN A 235 -20.76 10.58 3.77
CA ASN A 235 -19.42 10.97 3.32
C ASN A 235 -18.78 9.82 2.54
N ILE A 236 -18.20 10.16 1.39
CA ILE A 236 -17.56 9.21 0.46
C ILE A 236 -16.12 9.62 0.25
N THR A 237 -15.21 8.67 0.38
CA THR A 237 -13.80 8.81 0.06
C THR A 237 -13.50 8.13 -1.28
N VAL A 238 -12.74 8.81 -2.13
CA VAL A 238 -12.14 8.23 -3.32
C VAL A 238 -10.64 8.15 -3.11
N GLU A 239 -10.06 7.00 -3.40
CA GLU A 239 -8.64 6.74 -3.16
C GLU A 239 -7.98 6.16 -4.40
N MET A 240 -6.79 6.66 -4.75
CA MET A 240 -6.02 6.20 -5.90
C MET A 240 -4.53 6.50 -5.73
N ASN A 241 -3.68 5.80 -6.49
CA ASN A 241 -2.26 6.10 -6.55
C ASN A 241 -2.00 7.46 -7.24
N ALA A 242 -0.94 8.16 -6.85
CA ALA A 242 -0.57 9.45 -7.42
C ALA A 242 -0.37 9.39 -8.95
N SER A 243 0.31 8.35 -9.46
CA SER A 243 0.49 8.17 -10.90
C SER A 243 -0.86 8.01 -11.64
N THR A 244 -1.80 7.25 -11.04
CA THR A 244 -3.15 7.10 -11.59
C THR A 244 -3.89 8.43 -11.60
N PHE A 245 -3.81 9.21 -10.52
CA PHE A 245 -4.46 10.52 -10.41
C PHE A 245 -4.00 11.46 -11.53
N PHE A 246 -2.69 11.65 -11.68
CA PHE A 246 -2.15 12.56 -12.69
C PHE A 246 -2.49 12.09 -14.10
N THR A 247 -2.47 10.78 -14.38
CA THR A 247 -2.90 10.24 -15.65
C THR A 247 -4.39 10.50 -15.91
N VAL A 248 -5.24 10.33 -14.90
CA VAL A 248 -6.69 10.53 -15.04
C VAL A 248 -7.05 11.99 -15.26
N VAL A 249 -6.38 12.94 -14.62
CA VAL A 249 -6.68 14.38 -14.82
C VAL A 249 -6.28 14.88 -16.19
N GLU A 250 -5.32 14.24 -16.84
CA GLU A 250 -4.95 14.54 -18.24
C GLU A 250 -5.88 13.91 -19.27
N HIS A 251 -6.84 13.07 -18.85
CA HIS A 251 -7.78 12.44 -19.76
C HIS A 251 -8.59 13.49 -20.55
N PRO A 252 -8.81 13.33 -21.89
CA PRO A 252 -9.48 14.32 -22.74
C PRO A 252 -10.84 14.78 -22.22
N LYS A 253 -11.65 13.87 -21.66
CA LYS A 253 -12.96 14.24 -21.06
C LYS A 253 -12.82 15.08 -19.79
N VAL A 254 -11.79 14.83 -18.99
CA VAL A 254 -11.49 15.61 -17.79
C VAL A 254 -11.01 17.01 -18.17
N LEU A 255 -10.09 17.09 -19.15
CA LEU A 255 -9.60 18.36 -19.69
C LEU A 255 -10.74 19.17 -20.35
N GLN A 256 -11.64 18.52 -21.06
CA GLN A 256 -12.81 19.15 -21.64
C GLN A 256 -13.70 19.80 -20.58
N LYS A 257 -14.00 19.07 -19.49
CA LYS A 257 -14.78 19.63 -18.36
C LYS A 257 -14.08 20.80 -17.70
N LEU A 258 -12.76 20.72 -17.54
CA LEU A 258 -11.97 21.84 -17.03
C LEU A 258 -12.02 23.07 -17.94
N GLY A 259 -11.95 22.85 -19.26
CA GLY A 259 -12.07 23.89 -20.27
C GLY A 259 -13.44 24.61 -20.24
N TYR A 260 -14.52 23.85 -20.06
CA TYR A 260 -15.86 24.42 -19.89
C TYR A 260 -16.01 25.22 -18.59
N LEU A 261 -15.34 24.84 -17.52
CA LEU A 261 -15.32 25.65 -16.30
C LEU A 261 -14.61 26.99 -16.51
N VAL A 262 -13.60 27.03 -17.38
CA VAL A 262 -12.90 28.29 -17.75
C VAL A 262 -13.72 29.15 -18.67
N ARG A 263 -14.43 28.55 -19.61
CA ARG A 263 -15.28 29.23 -20.59
C ARG A 263 -16.61 28.51 -20.77
N PRO A 264 -17.63 28.90 -19.98
CA PRO A 264 -18.96 28.26 -20.00
C PRO A 264 -19.71 28.43 -21.32
N GLU A 265 -19.31 29.39 -22.17
CA GLU A 265 -19.89 29.61 -23.51
C GLU A 265 -19.58 28.48 -24.53
N PHE A 266 -18.63 27.60 -24.22
CA PHE A 266 -18.46 26.40 -25.03
C PHE A 266 -19.61 25.43 -24.75
N GLU A 267 -20.52 25.30 -25.68
CA GLU A 267 -21.64 24.36 -25.57
C GLU A 267 -21.12 22.91 -25.48
N LEU A 268 -21.68 22.16 -24.53
CA LEU A 268 -21.37 20.73 -24.27
C LEU A 268 -21.84 19.79 -25.42
N VAL A 269 -21.98 20.29 -26.63
CA VAL A 269 -22.69 19.58 -27.70
C VAL A 269 -21.85 18.53 -28.43
N THR A 270 -20.54 18.60 -28.36
CA THR A 270 -19.69 17.62 -29.05
C THR A 270 -18.67 16.95 -28.12
N SER A 271 -18.59 15.64 -28.22
CA SER A 271 -17.70 14.83 -27.40
C SER A 271 -16.20 15.10 -27.60
N ASN A 272 -15.81 15.83 -28.66
CA ASN A 272 -14.43 16.07 -29.10
C ASN A 272 -14.13 17.55 -29.35
N ASP A 273 -14.47 18.43 -28.40
CA ASP A 273 -14.11 19.84 -28.53
C ASP A 273 -12.60 20.04 -28.19
N SER A 274 -11.79 20.09 -29.23
CA SER A 274 -10.34 20.29 -29.15
C SER A 274 -9.96 21.64 -28.49
N LYS A 275 -10.81 22.67 -28.63
CA LYS A 275 -10.59 23.98 -28.02
C LYS A 275 -10.79 23.90 -26.50
N ALA A 276 -11.86 23.25 -26.06
CA ALA A 276 -12.10 23.02 -24.64
C ALA A 276 -11.00 22.17 -23.99
N GLN A 277 -10.54 21.12 -24.68
CA GLN A 277 -9.40 20.31 -24.21
C GLN A 277 -8.11 21.13 -24.10
N THR A 278 -7.82 21.99 -25.09
CA THR A 278 -6.63 22.86 -25.06
C THR A 278 -6.70 23.84 -23.90
N LEU A 279 -7.85 24.48 -23.67
CA LEU A 279 -8.06 25.37 -22.51
C LEU A 279 -7.96 24.61 -21.20
N GLY A 280 -8.52 23.40 -21.15
CA GLY A 280 -8.42 22.51 -19.99
C GLY A 280 -6.97 22.17 -19.66
N LYS A 281 -6.17 21.84 -20.67
CA LYS A 281 -4.73 21.56 -20.50
C LYS A 281 -3.96 22.80 -20.02
N GLN A 282 -4.25 23.98 -20.58
CA GLN A 282 -3.64 25.24 -20.11
C GLN A 282 -4.02 25.53 -18.65
N LYS A 283 -5.27 25.29 -18.29
CA LYS A 283 -5.74 25.45 -16.90
C LYS A 283 -5.06 24.47 -15.96
N LEU A 284 -4.97 23.19 -16.35
CA LEU A 284 -4.25 22.14 -15.60
C LEU A 284 -2.82 22.59 -15.29
N LEU A 285 -2.08 23.05 -16.29
CA LEU A 285 -0.69 23.52 -16.13
C LEU A 285 -0.56 24.77 -15.23
N SER A 286 -1.62 25.53 -15.05
CA SER A 286 -1.65 26.73 -14.21
C SER A 286 -2.14 26.48 -12.77
N MET A 287 -2.66 25.30 -12.48
CA MET A 287 -3.15 24.93 -11.15
C MET A 287 -2.04 24.34 -10.29
N SER A 288 -2.05 24.63 -8.99
CA SER A 288 -1.26 23.84 -8.03
C SER A 288 -1.92 22.47 -7.82
N ASP A 289 -1.12 21.50 -7.38
CA ASP A 289 -1.61 20.13 -7.13
C ASP A 289 -2.76 20.10 -6.09
N GLU A 290 -2.72 21.00 -5.10
CA GLU A 290 -3.78 21.11 -4.09
C GLU A 290 -5.09 21.63 -4.67
N LEU A 291 -5.03 22.66 -5.50
CA LEU A 291 -6.21 23.18 -6.21
C LEU A 291 -6.78 22.15 -7.18
N LEU A 292 -5.91 21.39 -7.85
CA LEU A 292 -6.31 20.33 -8.75
C LEU A 292 -7.06 19.21 -8.02
N LYS A 293 -6.54 18.81 -6.85
CA LYS A 293 -7.21 17.83 -5.96
C LYS A 293 -8.59 18.31 -5.53
N GLU A 294 -8.69 19.56 -5.04
CA GLU A 294 -9.96 20.12 -4.60
C GLU A 294 -10.97 20.21 -5.74
N TRP A 295 -10.55 20.71 -6.90
CA TRP A 295 -11.41 20.75 -8.08
C TRP A 295 -11.89 19.34 -8.50
N PHE A 296 -10.96 18.37 -8.59
CA PHE A 296 -11.30 16.99 -8.99
C PHE A 296 -12.24 16.35 -7.98
N LYS A 297 -11.98 16.52 -6.67
CA LYS A 297 -12.84 16.06 -5.59
C LYS A 297 -14.27 16.58 -5.74
N GLU A 298 -14.43 17.87 -6.00
CA GLU A 298 -15.74 18.48 -6.23
C GLU A 298 -16.41 17.95 -7.49
N ALA A 299 -15.66 17.81 -8.58
CA ALA A 299 -16.17 17.32 -9.86
C ALA A 299 -16.73 15.89 -9.78
N ILE A 300 -16.06 15.00 -9.04
CA ILE A 300 -16.50 13.62 -8.82
C ILE A 300 -17.56 13.50 -7.71
N GLY A 301 -17.77 14.57 -6.94
CA GLY A 301 -18.73 14.61 -5.83
C GLY A 301 -18.31 13.77 -4.63
N ALA A 302 -17.01 13.60 -4.38
CA ALA A 302 -16.47 12.97 -3.18
C ALA A 302 -16.30 14.00 -2.06
N ASP A 303 -16.37 13.52 -0.81
CA ASP A 303 -16.10 14.37 0.36
C ASP A 303 -14.61 14.39 0.67
N GLU A 304 -13.92 13.32 0.35
CA GLU A 304 -12.50 13.17 0.54
C GLU A 304 -11.84 12.52 -0.68
N LEU A 305 -10.67 13.01 -1.07
CA LEU A 305 -9.83 12.45 -2.12
C LEU A 305 -8.46 12.13 -1.52
N LEU A 306 -8.14 10.86 -1.42
CA LEU A 306 -6.85 10.37 -0.94
C LEU A 306 -5.98 9.97 -2.14
N ILE A 307 -4.84 10.63 -2.25
CA ILE A 307 -3.84 10.32 -3.27
C ILE A 307 -2.66 9.67 -2.56
N ASP A 308 -2.49 8.36 -2.78
CA ASP A 308 -1.41 7.60 -2.17
C ASP A 308 -0.17 7.66 -3.06
N SER A 309 0.88 8.27 -2.54
CA SER A 309 2.21 8.34 -3.15
C SER A 309 3.25 7.51 -2.40
N THR A 310 2.80 6.60 -1.53
CA THR A 310 3.70 5.80 -0.68
C THR A 310 4.43 4.77 -1.51
N ILE A 311 5.75 4.88 -1.55
CA ILE A 311 6.65 3.91 -2.16
C ILE A 311 7.30 3.11 -1.03
N VAL A 312 7.34 1.79 -1.18
CA VAL A 312 7.96 0.87 -0.23
C VAL A 312 9.12 0.12 -0.89
N GLY A 313 10.14 -0.20 -0.11
CA GLY A 313 11.28 -0.98 -0.57
C GLY A 313 11.08 -2.48 -0.34
N ALA A 314 11.09 -3.27 -1.42
CA ALA A 314 11.14 -4.73 -1.33
C ALA A 314 12.56 -5.22 -1.56
N ALA A 315 13.13 -5.92 -0.58
CA ALA A 315 14.46 -6.50 -0.72
C ALA A 315 14.36 -7.79 -1.53
N ARG A 316 15.12 -7.88 -2.62
CA ARG A 316 15.19 -9.05 -3.50
C ARG A 316 16.65 -9.48 -3.68
N LEU A 317 16.91 -10.79 -3.68
CA LEU A 317 18.23 -11.32 -4.05
C LEU A 317 18.32 -11.37 -5.57
N ASP A 318 19.18 -10.55 -6.15
CA ASP A 318 19.46 -10.65 -7.57
C ASP A 318 20.21 -11.97 -7.88
N SER A 319 19.62 -12.79 -8.72
CA SER A 319 20.15 -14.10 -9.09
C SER A 319 21.48 -13.99 -9.84
N SER A 320 21.74 -12.89 -10.54
CA SER A 320 22.93 -12.67 -11.34
C SER A 320 24.09 -12.15 -10.49
N SER A 321 23.86 -11.16 -9.66
CA SER A 321 24.89 -10.53 -8.82
C SER A 321 25.03 -11.20 -7.44
N LYS A 322 24.09 -12.03 -7.02
CA LYS A 322 23.97 -12.64 -5.67
C LYS A 322 24.01 -11.59 -4.55
N LYS A 323 23.56 -10.37 -4.85
CA LYS A 323 23.45 -9.27 -3.91
C LYS A 323 21.99 -8.95 -3.66
N PHE A 324 21.68 -8.46 -2.47
CA PHE A 324 20.38 -7.88 -2.20
C PHE A 324 20.23 -6.56 -2.95
N VAL A 325 19.16 -6.45 -3.70
CA VAL A 325 18.72 -5.23 -4.39
C VAL A 325 17.38 -4.84 -3.78
N THR A 326 17.17 -3.55 -3.59
CA THR A 326 15.89 -3.03 -3.12
C THR A 326 15.13 -2.46 -4.31
N ASP A 327 14.01 -3.10 -4.64
CA ASP A 327 13.09 -2.61 -5.66
C ASP A 327 12.08 -1.66 -5.02
N ALA A 328 11.81 -0.55 -5.66
CA ALA A 328 10.77 0.38 -5.24
C ALA A 328 9.41 -0.09 -5.77
N ILE A 329 8.45 -0.29 -4.87
CA ILE A 329 7.10 -0.74 -5.20
C ILE A 329 6.09 0.28 -4.67
N ASP A 330 5.11 0.65 -5.49
CA ASP A 330 3.97 1.44 -5.03
C ASP A 330 3.15 0.64 -4.00
N ALA A 331 2.93 1.21 -2.83
CA ALA A 331 2.12 0.57 -1.80
C ALA A 331 0.68 0.39 -2.29
N PHE A 332 0.06 1.46 -2.79
CA PHE A 332 -1.24 1.39 -3.47
C PHE A 332 -1.03 1.14 -4.98
N PRO A 333 -1.66 0.14 -5.60
CA PRO A 333 -1.41 -0.24 -6.99
C PRO A 333 -1.81 0.86 -7.98
N VAL A 334 -1.00 1.03 -9.01
CA VAL A 334 -1.30 1.93 -10.13
C VAL A 334 -2.45 1.37 -10.97
N GLY A 335 -3.28 2.25 -11.50
CA GLY A 335 -4.39 1.86 -12.37
C GLY A 335 -5.64 1.39 -11.65
N VAL A 336 -5.73 1.64 -10.34
CA VAL A 336 -6.92 1.34 -9.56
C VAL A 336 -7.48 2.61 -8.93
N VAL A 337 -8.80 2.75 -8.97
CA VAL A 337 -9.57 3.78 -8.26
C VAL A 337 -10.54 3.08 -7.31
N LEU A 338 -10.40 3.36 -6.03
CA LEU A 338 -11.27 2.86 -4.98
C LEU A 338 -12.30 3.93 -4.59
N VAL A 339 -13.56 3.56 -4.58
CA VAL A 339 -14.66 4.39 -4.05
C VAL A 339 -15.24 3.69 -2.82
N ARG A 340 -15.21 4.33 -1.68
CA ARG A 340 -15.59 3.75 -0.40
C ARG A 340 -16.29 4.75 0.53
N PRO A 341 -17.01 4.30 1.55
CA PRO A 341 -17.43 5.16 2.64
C PRO A 341 -16.23 5.82 3.33
N SER A 342 -16.41 7.07 3.77
CA SER A 342 -15.40 7.75 4.58
C SER A 342 -15.33 7.18 5.99
N GLY A 343 -14.21 7.39 6.64
CA GLY A 343 -13.93 6.89 7.98
C GLY A 343 -13.32 5.49 7.98
N ILE A 344 -13.52 4.76 9.07
CA ILE A 344 -12.90 3.45 9.30
C ILE A 344 -13.67 2.37 8.55
N VAL A 345 -12.97 1.66 7.68
CA VAL A 345 -13.48 0.53 6.87
C VAL A 345 -12.61 -0.71 6.97
N SER A 346 -11.53 -0.63 7.74
CA SER A 346 -10.57 -1.71 7.95
C SER A 346 -10.09 -1.72 9.39
N ASP A 347 -9.95 -2.90 9.95
CA ASP A 347 -9.30 -3.12 11.24
C ASP A 347 -7.90 -3.72 11.02
N ILE A 348 -6.90 -3.19 11.73
CA ILE A 348 -5.55 -3.74 11.76
C ILE A 348 -5.50 -4.71 12.93
N PHE A 349 -5.60 -6.01 12.61
CA PHE A 349 -5.46 -7.07 13.60
C PHE A 349 -3.99 -7.25 13.97
N ASN A 350 -3.74 -7.39 15.26
CA ASN A 350 -2.40 -7.56 15.79
C ASN A 350 -2.37 -8.59 16.91
N VAL A 351 -1.25 -9.27 17.06
CA VAL A 351 -1.00 -10.25 18.12
C VAL A 351 -0.09 -9.62 19.16
N THR A 352 -0.41 -9.84 20.42
CA THR A 352 0.46 -9.41 21.53
C THR A 352 1.81 -10.13 21.41
N PRO A 353 2.95 -9.41 21.29
CA PRO A 353 4.23 -10.05 21.20
C PRO A 353 4.55 -10.79 22.51
N TYR A 354 5.26 -11.93 22.41
CA TYR A 354 5.82 -12.58 23.58
C TYR A 354 6.82 -11.62 24.23
N ARG A 355 6.72 -11.46 25.55
CA ARG A 355 7.64 -10.63 26.32
C ARG A 355 8.63 -11.53 27.05
N PRO A 356 9.94 -11.31 26.85
CA PRO A 356 10.96 -12.02 27.58
C PRO A 356 10.93 -11.66 29.07
N ASP A 357 11.73 -12.37 29.88
CA ASP A 357 11.82 -12.13 31.30
C ASP A 357 12.28 -10.70 31.61
N ALA A 358 11.91 -10.20 32.78
CA ALA A 358 12.18 -8.81 33.19
C ALA A 358 13.68 -8.45 33.29
N GLN A 359 14.57 -9.45 33.25
CA GLN A 359 16.02 -9.26 33.26
C GLN A 359 16.60 -9.04 31.87
N ASP A 360 15.85 -9.37 30.80
CA ASP A 360 16.29 -9.20 29.42
C ASP A 360 16.15 -7.74 28.98
N ILE A 361 17.01 -7.33 28.05
CA ILE A 361 16.97 -5.99 27.49
C ILE A 361 16.02 -5.99 26.29
N TYR A 362 14.86 -5.39 26.47
CA TYR A 362 13.87 -5.23 25.40
C TYR A 362 13.13 -3.89 25.53
N THR A 363 12.49 -3.46 24.44
CA THR A 363 11.59 -2.30 24.43
C THR A 363 10.34 -2.59 23.61
N ASN A 364 9.21 -2.06 24.03
CA ASN A 364 7.96 -2.12 23.30
C ASN A 364 7.93 -1.01 22.23
N ILE A 365 7.40 -1.35 21.06
CA ILE A 365 7.15 -0.43 19.94
C ILE A 365 5.67 -0.47 19.55
N PHE A 366 5.19 0.52 18.79
CA PHE A 366 3.80 0.62 18.34
C PHE A 366 2.79 0.46 19.49
N GLU A 367 3.03 1.20 20.60
CA GLU A 367 2.17 1.17 21.80
C GLU A 367 2.02 -0.24 22.42
N GLY A 368 3.07 -1.05 22.35
CA GLY A 368 3.10 -2.41 22.89
C GLY A 368 2.59 -3.51 21.96
N ARG A 369 2.31 -3.17 20.68
CA ARG A 369 1.93 -4.15 19.65
C ARG A 369 3.13 -4.82 19.01
N GLY A 370 4.32 -4.28 19.20
CA GLY A 370 5.59 -4.85 18.76
C GLY A 370 6.64 -4.77 19.86
N ILE A 371 7.74 -5.46 19.64
CA ILE A 371 8.87 -5.54 20.58
C ILE A 371 10.20 -5.51 19.82
N ILE A 372 11.21 -4.90 20.40
CA ILE A 372 12.62 -5.01 20.00
C ILE A 372 13.37 -5.67 21.15
N GLU A 373 14.08 -6.73 20.86
CA GLU A 373 14.86 -7.51 21.83
C GLU A 373 16.32 -7.54 21.44
N TYR A 374 17.18 -7.60 22.44
CA TYR A 374 18.61 -7.79 22.27
C TYR A 374 18.99 -9.24 22.51
N PHE A 375 19.79 -9.81 21.60
CA PHE A 375 20.34 -11.14 21.74
C PHE A 375 21.85 -11.15 21.51
N TYR A 376 22.55 -11.94 22.32
CA TYR A 376 23.94 -12.25 22.11
C TYR A 376 24.12 -13.72 21.73
N ASN A 377 24.67 -13.96 20.53
CA ASN A 377 25.02 -15.30 20.08
C ASN A 377 26.52 -15.57 20.35
N ALA A 378 26.82 -16.25 21.43
CA ALA A 378 28.19 -16.54 21.84
C ALA A 378 28.96 -17.42 20.83
N ARG A 379 28.29 -18.29 20.08
CA ARG A 379 28.92 -19.17 19.07
C ARG A 379 29.38 -18.40 17.84
N GLN A 380 28.63 -17.43 17.41
CA GLN A 380 28.92 -16.60 16.25
C GLN A 380 29.57 -15.25 16.60
N ARG A 381 29.74 -14.96 17.89
CA ARG A 381 30.19 -13.65 18.40
C ARG A 381 29.40 -12.49 17.78
N GLU A 382 28.11 -12.72 17.55
CA GLU A 382 27.18 -11.76 16.99
C GLU A 382 26.31 -11.18 18.09
N GLN A 383 26.13 -9.87 18.03
CA GLN A 383 25.15 -9.13 18.80
C GLN A 383 24.04 -8.71 17.87
N THR A 384 22.81 -8.99 18.26
CA THR A 384 21.67 -8.90 17.34
C THR A 384 20.50 -8.19 18.00
N TRP A 385 19.87 -7.28 17.25
CA TRP A 385 18.52 -6.81 17.52
C TRP A 385 17.53 -7.68 16.73
N ILE A 386 16.53 -8.20 17.39
CA ILE A 386 15.40 -8.86 16.76
C ILE A 386 14.16 -8.07 17.14
N SER A 387 13.41 -7.66 16.14
CA SER A 387 12.12 -7.04 16.33
C SER A 387 11.02 -7.93 15.80
N GLU A 388 9.91 -7.96 16.51
CA GLU A 388 8.68 -8.63 16.11
C GLU A 388 7.53 -7.62 16.17
N PHE A 389 6.81 -7.51 15.05
CA PHE A 389 5.56 -6.77 14.96
C PHE A 389 4.60 -7.58 14.10
N THR A 390 3.40 -7.80 14.60
CA THR A 390 2.42 -8.63 13.90
C THR A 390 1.21 -7.78 13.65
N ALA A 391 0.97 -7.42 12.39
CA ALA A 391 -0.14 -6.57 12.00
C ALA A 391 -0.66 -6.96 10.62
N LEU A 392 -1.97 -7.04 10.47
CA LEU A 392 -2.66 -7.30 9.21
C LEU A 392 -3.90 -6.42 9.09
N PRO A 393 -3.96 -5.49 8.13
CA PRO A 393 -5.17 -4.76 7.80
C PRO A 393 -6.16 -5.69 7.09
N VAL A 394 -7.40 -5.70 7.56
CA VAL A 394 -8.50 -6.50 7.01
C VAL A 394 -9.71 -5.61 6.82
N LEU A 395 -10.35 -5.68 5.65
CA LEU A 395 -11.56 -4.91 5.37
C LEU A 395 -12.74 -5.44 6.19
N THR A 396 -13.35 -4.57 6.98
CA THR A 396 -14.52 -4.90 7.81
C THR A 396 -15.84 -4.67 7.10
N ARG A 397 -15.80 -3.96 5.96
CA ARG A 397 -16.98 -3.65 5.13
C ARG A 397 -16.68 -3.90 3.65
N PRO A 398 -16.32 -5.11 3.25
CA PRO A 398 -15.94 -5.40 1.87
C PRO A 398 -17.09 -5.19 0.88
N GLY A 399 -18.34 -5.35 1.32
CA GLY A 399 -19.53 -5.11 0.51
C GLY A 399 -19.73 -3.67 0.05
N ASP A 400 -19.15 -2.69 0.76
CA ASP A 400 -19.27 -1.26 0.48
C ASP A 400 -18.07 -0.68 -0.27
N MET A 401 -17.11 -1.53 -0.63
CA MET A 401 -15.89 -1.16 -1.36
C MET A 401 -16.10 -1.38 -2.86
N TYR A 402 -15.80 -0.37 -3.68
CA TYR A 402 -15.96 -0.44 -5.14
C TYR A 402 -14.64 -0.11 -5.84
N TYR A 403 -14.18 -1.07 -6.62
CA TYR A 403 -12.89 -1.02 -7.31
C TYR A 403 -13.09 -0.81 -8.80
N TYR A 404 -12.40 0.17 -9.35
CA TYR A 404 -12.31 0.40 -10.79
C TYR A 404 -10.89 0.11 -11.24
N ASN A 405 -10.69 -0.93 -12.04
CA ASN A 405 -9.45 -1.21 -12.73
C ASN A 405 -9.44 -0.38 -14.01
N VAL A 406 -8.73 0.75 -13.99
CA VAL A 406 -8.83 1.80 -15.02
C VAL A 406 -7.67 1.80 -16.00
N ALA A 407 -6.54 1.17 -15.65
CA ALA A 407 -5.39 1.00 -16.52
C ALA A 407 -5.52 -0.28 -17.35
N GLY A 408 -5.42 -0.15 -18.66
CA GLY A 408 -5.21 -1.27 -19.57
C GLY A 408 -3.74 -1.43 -19.92
N LYS A 409 -3.31 -2.65 -20.20
CA LYS A 409 -2.02 -2.88 -20.86
C LYS A 409 -2.28 -2.90 -22.35
N THR A 410 -1.45 -2.19 -23.12
CA THR A 410 -1.46 -2.36 -24.56
C THR A 410 -1.00 -3.79 -24.86
N ALA A 411 -1.86 -4.54 -25.54
CA ALA A 411 -1.51 -5.91 -25.91
C ALA A 411 -0.24 -5.92 -26.76
N THR A 412 0.75 -6.69 -26.33
CA THR A 412 1.96 -6.89 -27.12
C THR A 412 1.76 -8.13 -27.99
N TYR A 413 1.94 -7.98 -29.30
CA TYR A 413 1.83 -9.09 -30.24
C TYR A 413 3.22 -9.52 -30.68
N THR A 414 3.62 -10.73 -30.28
CA THR A 414 4.93 -11.27 -30.58
C THR A 414 4.83 -12.24 -31.76
N PRO A 415 5.67 -12.11 -32.80
CA PRO A 415 5.67 -13.03 -33.93
C PRO A 415 5.98 -14.46 -33.46
N VAL A 416 5.22 -15.43 -33.94
CA VAL A 416 5.48 -16.85 -33.71
C VAL A 416 6.53 -17.34 -34.69
N VAL A 417 7.71 -17.73 -34.18
CA VAL A 417 8.86 -18.11 -35.02
C VAL A 417 8.61 -19.38 -35.82
N SER A 418 7.85 -20.32 -35.29
CA SER A 418 7.52 -21.59 -35.95
C SER A 418 6.07 -21.97 -35.64
N PRO A 419 5.09 -21.35 -36.31
CA PRO A 419 3.71 -21.72 -36.08
C PRO A 419 3.46 -23.16 -36.53
N SER A 420 2.73 -23.93 -35.73
CA SER A 420 2.41 -25.32 -36.02
C SER A 420 0.97 -25.63 -35.65
N GLY A 421 0.37 -26.63 -36.30
CA GLY A 421 -0.98 -27.05 -36.00
C GLY A 421 -2.04 -26.11 -36.55
N ASN A 422 -3.17 -26.01 -35.81
CA ASN A 422 -4.32 -25.15 -36.18
C ASN A 422 -4.17 -23.77 -35.52
N PRO A 423 -3.83 -22.70 -36.29
CA PRO A 423 -3.61 -21.35 -35.75
C PRO A 423 -4.83 -20.76 -35.04
N LYS A 424 -6.03 -21.01 -35.55
CA LYS A 424 -7.30 -20.57 -34.94
C LYS A 424 -7.52 -21.25 -33.60
N ALA A 425 -7.27 -22.55 -33.50
CA ALA A 425 -7.43 -23.29 -32.25
C ALA A 425 -6.39 -22.89 -31.19
N GLN A 426 -5.22 -22.39 -31.62
CA GLN A 426 -4.17 -21.89 -30.74
C GLN A 426 -4.34 -20.41 -30.37
N GLY A 427 -5.36 -19.74 -30.90
CA GLY A 427 -5.65 -18.34 -30.59
C GLY A 427 -4.60 -17.37 -31.14
N TYR A 428 -4.01 -17.69 -32.31
CA TYR A 428 -3.06 -16.79 -32.96
C TYR A 428 -3.75 -15.59 -33.61
N TYR A 429 -3.02 -14.51 -33.74
CA TYR A 429 -3.45 -13.28 -34.39
C TYR A 429 -2.70 -13.08 -35.69
N GLU A 430 -3.32 -12.41 -36.63
CA GLU A 430 -2.70 -11.91 -37.86
C GLU A 430 -2.84 -10.40 -37.98
N LYS A 431 -1.88 -9.74 -38.62
CA LYS A 431 -1.91 -8.30 -38.83
C LYS A 431 -2.71 -8.00 -40.10
N SER A 432 -3.80 -7.25 -39.94
CA SER A 432 -4.64 -6.83 -41.08
C SER A 432 -3.91 -5.82 -41.98
N SER A 433 -4.46 -5.57 -43.15
CA SER A 433 -3.96 -4.53 -44.07
C SER A 433 -4.02 -3.13 -43.46
N THR A 434 -4.87 -2.89 -42.50
CA THR A 434 -4.98 -1.63 -41.73
C THR A 434 -3.97 -1.54 -40.57
N GLY A 435 -3.19 -2.60 -40.33
CA GLY A 435 -2.21 -2.65 -39.26
C GLY A 435 -2.71 -3.18 -37.91
N GLU A 436 -3.99 -3.49 -37.80
CA GLU A 436 -4.60 -4.05 -36.59
C GLU A 436 -4.35 -5.56 -36.47
N TYR A 437 -4.27 -6.07 -35.24
CA TYR A 437 -4.13 -7.49 -34.97
C TYR A 437 -5.51 -8.11 -34.75
N VAL A 438 -5.87 -9.05 -35.62
CA VAL A 438 -7.15 -9.76 -35.57
C VAL A 438 -6.91 -11.23 -35.31
N LEU A 439 -7.78 -11.88 -34.53
CA LEU A 439 -7.71 -13.33 -34.34
C LEU A 439 -7.80 -14.04 -35.68
N THR A 440 -6.86 -14.93 -35.98
CA THR A 440 -6.84 -15.62 -37.28
C THR A 440 -7.98 -16.63 -37.37
N GLU A 441 -8.55 -16.75 -38.58
CA GLU A 441 -9.53 -17.78 -38.94
C GLU A 441 -8.89 -19.01 -39.61
N ASP A 442 -7.57 -18.99 -39.80
CA ASP A 442 -6.84 -20.07 -40.46
C ASP A 442 -6.88 -21.36 -39.62
N THR A 443 -7.28 -22.46 -40.24
CA THR A 443 -7.26 -23.80 -39.63
C THR A 443 -5.93 -24.51 -39.82
N ASP A 444 -5.14 -24.09 -40.80
CA ASP A 444 -3.81 -24.58 -41.12
C ASP A 444 -2.82 -23.44 -41.31
N VAL A 445 -1.55 -23.69 -41.02
CA VAL A 445 -0.49 -22.67 -41.18
C VAL A 445 -0.33 -22.35 -42.67
N GLN A 446 -0.59 -21.07 -43.03
CA GLN A 446 -0.48 -20.59 -44.41
C GLN A 446 0.96 -20.18 -44.73
N SER A 447 1.48 -20.62 -45.87
CA SER A 447 2.81 -20.25 -46.34
C SER A 447 2.91 -18.75 -46.58
N GLY A 448 3.91 -18.09 -45.99
CA GLY A 448 4.14 -16.66 -46.12
C GLY A 448 3.35 -15.74 -45.16
N LYS A 449 2.46 -16.31 -44.33
CA LYS A 449 1.81 -15.56 -43.23
C LYS A 449 2.64 -15.54 -41.97
N THR A 450 2.62 -14.41 -41.26
CA THR A 450 3.19 -14.28 -39.92
C THR A 450 2.05 -14.28 -38.90
N TYR A 451 2.11 -15.20 -37.97
CA TYR A 451 1.17 -15.29 -36.86
C TYR A 451 1.77 -14.66 -35.61
N TYR A 452 0.91 -14.20 -34.71
CA TYR A 452 1.31 -13.48 -33.48
C TYR A 452 0.60 -14.10 -32.28
N THR A 453 1.29 -14.18 -31.17
CA THR A 453 0.69 -14.42 -29.84
C THR A 453 0.48 -13.12 -29.13
N LYS A 454 -0.64 -12.98 -28.44
CA LYS A 454 -0.98 -11.85 -27.61
C LYS A 454 -0.52 -12.11 -26.19
N SER A 455 0.34 -11.24 -25.65
CA SER A 455 0.77 -11.24 -24.25
C SER A 455 0.17 -10.07 -23.47
#